data_9e8054a35523c9e74ad0cfc530c0df37
#
_entry.id   9e8054a35523c9e74ad0cfc530c0df37
#
_cell.length_a   1.000
_cell.length_b   1.000
_cell.length_c   1.000
_cell.angle_alpha   90.00
_cell.angle_beta   90.00
_cell.angle_gamma   90.00
#
_symmetry.space_group_name_H-M   'P 1'
#
loop_
_entity.id
_entity.type
_entity.pdbx_description
1 polymer ?
#
loop_
_entity_poly.entity_id
_entity_poly.type
_entity_poly.pdbx_seq_one_letter_code
_entity_poly.pdbx_strand_id
1 'polypeptide(L)'
;MSTATNRLRLGLVAAACVALATTASAADLTRDNGSPVGDNQNSQTAGPNGPVLLQDSHLIEKLQRFDRERIPERVVHARGTGAFGEFVPSADLADLTMAKVFTSGTRTPVFVRFSTVMGSRGSPEQARDPRGFAVKFYTEQGNWDLVGINWPIFFIRDAIKFPDFVHANKPSAVTGVQDPNLAFDFFAHTPEATSMLTRLYTPEGMPDSYRHMDGFGVHAFKFVNAQGQVHYVKFHWKSAQGIHGMRPKDIPGSVGADWNLMTNDLYGALKAGDYPKWDLYIQVLSPADLGKYDYDPLDDTKVWSDVPERKVGTLTLNRVPDNFFESTEESAFAPSRLVPGIEPSEDRMLQGRVFSYADTQMYRLGANFSQLPINRPRVPVVSNNQDGAMNGGGRQGEVNYEPSTLNEIAQNPRYKYVQTPLSGVTQQAAIHKTLNFRQAGEYYRALSERDRQDLVTALSADLRRVTNDRNKYTMLSYFYKADADYGARLAKATQADVSRVKSLADQLVEH
;
A
#
# COMPACT_ATOMS: atom_id res chain seq x y z
N MET A 1 2.80 -77.06 61.94
CA MET A 1 2.87 -77.13 60.48
C MET A 1 1.73 -76.21 60.00
N SER A 2 2.09 -75.01 59.67
CA SER A 2 1.11 -73.91 59.32
C SER A 2 1.56 -73.31 58.02
N THR A 3 0.66 -73.31 57.08
CA THR A 3 0.81 -72.59 55.80
C THR A 3 0.05 -71.24 55.85
N ALA A 4 0.85 -70.17 55.79
CA ALA A 4 0.30 -68.79 55.73
C ALA A 4 -0.09 -68.44 54.30
N THR A 5 -1.29 -68.03 54.09
CA THR A 5 -1.79 -67.47 52.84
C THR A 5 -1.79 -65.94 52.91
N ASN A 6 -0.93 -65.31 52.11
CA ASN A 6 -0.89 -63.88 51.92
C ASN A 6 -2.05 -63.45 50.99
N ARG A 7 -2.95 -62.60 51.46
CA ARG A 7 -3.91 -61.87 50.62
C ARG A 7 -3.45 -60.43 50.45
N LEU A 8 -2.99 -60.12 49.22
CA LEU A 8 -2.78 -58.74 48.79
C LEU A 8 -4.14 -58.01 48.72
N ARG A 9 -4.27 -56.94 49.44
CA ARG A 9 -5.37 -55.98 49.24
C ARG A 9 -4.89 -54.88 48.26
N LEU A 10 -5.43 -54.88 47.03
CA LEU A 10 -5.32 -53.72 46.13
C LEU A 10 -6.24 -52.60 46.67
N GLY A 11 -5.62 -51.51 47.09
CA GLY A 11 -6.34 -50.28 47.36
C GLY A 11 -6.56 -49.48 46.06
N LEU A 12 -7.80 -49.32 45.63
CA LEU A 12 -8.16 -48.38 44.61
C LEU A 12 -8.02 -46.94 45.18
N VAL A 13 -7.06 -46.19 44.67
CA VAL A 13 -6.99 -44.74 44.84
C VAL A 13 -7.84 -44.11 43.74
N ALA A 14 -9.06 -43.71 44.05
CA ALA A 14 -9.86 -42.87 43.15
C ALA A 14 -9.32 -41.44 43.22
N ALA A 15 -8.55 -41.01 42.18
CA ALA A 15 -8.17 -39.62 41.97
C ALA A 15 -9.40 -38.85 41.49
N ALA A 16 -10.05 -38.09 42.36
CA ALA A 16 -11.05 -37.15 42.00
C ALA A 16 -10.38 -35.94 41.32
N CYS A 17 -10.41 -35.88 39.97
CA CYS A 17 -10.13 -34.67 39.22
C CYS A 17 -11.26 -33.68 39.44
N VAL A 18 -11.07 -32.76 40.38
CA VAL A 18 -11.90 -31.57 40.48
C VAL A 18 -11.52 -30.67 39.33
N ALA A 19 -12.29 -30.72 38.25
CA ALA A 19 -12.24 -29.70 37.22
C ALA A 19 -12.71 -28.36 37.81
N LEU A 20 -11.79 -27.53 38.21
CA LEU A 20 -12.07 -26.11 38.44
C LEU A 20 -12.50 -25.50 37.11
N ALA A 21 -13.77 -25.47 36.82
CA ALA A 21 -14.36 -24.60 35.85
C ALA A 21 -14.09 -23.15 36.33
N THR A 22 -13.03 -22.53 35.87
CA THR A 22 -12.89 -21.09 35.97
C THR A 22 -14.00 -20.50 35.12
N THR A 23 -15.11 -20.14 35.74
CA THR A 23 -16.07 -19.22 35.14
C THR A 23 -15.30 -17.93 34.89
N ALA A 24 -14.98 -17.67 33.62
CA ALA A 24 -14.50 -16.35 33.24
C ALA A 24 -15.58 -15.36 33.67
N SER A 25 -15.38 -14.68 34.77
CA SER A 25 -16.22 -13.54 35.16
C SER A 25 -16.05 -12.51 34.06
N ALA A 26 -17.15 -12.02 33.50
CA ALA A 26 -17.10 -10.91 32.57
C ALA A 26 -16.36 -9.76 33.28
N ALA A 27 -15.41 -9.13 32.58
CA ALA A 27 -14.71 -7.97 33.09
C ALA A 27 -15.73 -6.82 33.30
N ASP A 28 -15.63 -6.11 34.41
CA ASP A 28 -16.44 -4.92 34.64
C ASP A 28 -16.18 -3.86 33.56
N LEU A 29 -17.26 -3.23 33.07
CA LEU A 29 -17.12 -2.06 32.21
C LEU A 29 -16.50 -0.91 33.03
N THR A 30 -15.49 -0.24 32.49
CA THR A 30 -14.81 0.88 33.15
C THR A 30 -14.84 2.16 32.32
N ARG A 31 -14.70 3.28 33.00
CA ARG A 31 -14.38 4.60 32.42
C ARG A 31 -12.89 4.68 32.04
N ASP A 32 -12.50 5.77 31.37
CA ASP A 32 -11.12 6.01 30.94
C ASP A 32 -10.10 6.01 32.08
N ASN A 33 -10.52 6.40 33.30
CA ASN A 33 -9.68 6.39 34.50
C ASN A 33 -9.63 5.02 35.20
N GLY A 34 -10.22 3.97 34.60
CA GLY A 34 -10.26 2.61 35.15
C GLY A 34 -11.34 2.36 36.21
N SER A 35 -12.16 3.35 36.60
CA SER A 35 -13.22 3.11 37.57
C SER A 35 -14.44 2.41 36.96
N PRO A 36 -15.08 1.47 37.68
CA PRO A 36 -16.18 0.70 37.14
C PRO A 36 -17.44 1.55 36.89
N VAL A 37 -18.22 1.14 35.89
CA VAL A 37 -19.47 1.76 35.48
C VAL A 37 -20.62 0.97 36.02
N GLY A 38 -21.48 1.61 36.82
CA GLY A 38 -22.65 0.96 37.45
C GLY A 38 -23.86 0.87 36.53
N ASP A 39 -24.08 1.86 35.67
CA ASP A 39 -25.16 1.88 34.67
C ASP A 39 -24.65 2.53 33.37
N ASN A 40 -24.71 1.80 32.26
CA ASN A 40 -24.31 2.26 30.93
C ASN A 40 -25.51 2.58 30.04
N GLN A 41 -26.72 2.45 30.51
CA GLN A 41 -27.95 2.65 29.73
C GLN A 41 -28.71 3.92 30.13
N ASN A 42 -28.53 4.40 31.37
CA ASN A 42 -29.27 5.53 31.89
C ASN A 42 -28.31 6.60 32.42
N SER A 43 -28.59 7.85 32.03
CA SER A 43 -27.86 9.02 32.57
C SER A 43 -28.34 9.39 33.97
N GLN A 44 -27.51 10.04 34.76
CA GLN A 44 -27.88 10.63 36.04
C GLN A 44 -28.88 11.77 35.84
N THR A 45 -30.02 11.71 36.49
CA THR A 45 -31.10 12.70 36.39
C THR A 45 -31.58 13.18 37.75
N ALA A 46 -32.26 14.33 37.77
CA ALA A 46 -32.96 14.83 38.95
C ALA A 46 -34.36 14.18 39.06
N GLY A 47 -34.41 12.89 39.48
CA GLY A 47 -35.62 12.07 39.51
C GLY A 47 -35.91 11.39 38.19
N PRO A 48 -36.93 10.48 38.16
CA PRO A 48 -37.15 9.58 37.01
C PRO A 48 -37.41 10.27 35.66
N ASN A 49 -37.98 11.46 35.67
CA ASN A 49 -38.29 12.25 34.47
C ASN A 49 -37.62 13.63 34.48
N GLY A 50 -36.64 13.82 35.36
CA GLY A 50 -35.93 15.11 35.51
C GLY A 50 -34.82 15.32 34.47
N PRO A 51 -34.25 16.52 34.46
CA PRO A 51 -33.11 16.85 33.57
C PRO A 51 -31.87 16.03 33.92
N VAL A 52 -31.06 15.76 32.90
CA VAL A 52 -29.73 15.16 33.05
C VAL A 52 -28.81 16.09 33.83
N LEU A 53 -27.97 15.52 34.69
CA LEU A 53 -27.04 16.26 35.53
C LEU A 53 -25.64 16.22 34.96
N LEU A 54 -24.98 17.38 34.87
CA LEU A 54 -23.62 17.52 34.34
C LEU A 54 -22.56 16.80 35.20
N GLN A 55 -22.89 16.41 36.45
CA GLN A 55 -22.01 15.61 37.30
C GLN A 55 -21.87 14.15 36.85
N ASP A 56 -22.63 13.71 35.86
CA ASP A 56 -22.52 12.38 35.24
C ASP A 56 -21.23 12.29 34.38
N SER A 57 -20.13 11.97 35.03
CA SER A 57 -18.81 11.87 34.36
C SER A 57 -18.78 10.73 33.34
N HIS A 58 -19.59 9.66 33.53
CA HIS A 58 -19.66 8.58 32.53
C HIS A 58 -20.32 9.04 31.23
N LEU A 59 -21.43 9.77 31.32
CA LEU A 59 -22.09 10.38 30.16
C LEU A 59 -21.13 11.32 29.41
N ILE A 60 -20.41 12.18 30.13
CA ILE A 60 -19.46 13.13 29.53
C ILE A 60 -18.37 12.40 28.77
N GLU A 61 -17.68 11.44 29.39
CA GLU A 61 -16.62 10.67 28.75
C GLU A 61 -17.13 9.91 27.52
N LYS A 62 -18.28 9.24 27.63
CA LYS A 62 -18.89 8.46 26.56
C LYS A 62 -19.20 9.32 25.33
N LEU A 63 -19.79 10.51 25.51
CA LEU A 63 -20.04 11.47 24.43
C LEU A 63 -18.75 12.04 23.83
N GLN A 64 -17.80 12.44 24.67
CA GLN A 64 -16.53 12.97 24.21
C GLN A 64 -15.74 11.97 23.37
N ARG A 65 -15.76 10.69 23.72
CA ARG A 65 -15.15 9.62 22.93
C ARG A 65 -15.84 9.44 21.59
N PHE A 66 -17.16 9.34 21.60
CA PHE A 66 -17.97 9.21 20.39
C PHE A 66 -17.75 10.36 19.40
N ASP A 67 -17.75 11.60 19.88
CA ASP A 67 -17.58 12.79 19.04
C ASP A 67 -16.20 12.81 18.33
N ARG A 68 -15.24 12.02 18.77
CA ARG A 68 -13.85 11.99 18.28
C ARG A 68 -13.43 10.64 17.68
N GLU A 69 -14.37 9.77 17.39
CA GLU A 69 -14.09 8.45 16.78
C GLU A 69 -13.56 8.55 15.33
N ARG A 70 -13.76 9.68 14.67
CA ARG A 70 -13.33 9.88 13.28
C ARG A 70 -12.05 10.70 13.22
N ILE A 71 -11.06 10.14 12.50
CA ILE A 71 -9.84 10.85 12.09
C ILE A 71 -9.93 11.23 10.62
N PRO A 72 -9.14 12.19 10.12
CA PRO A 72 -9.07 12.50 8.69
C PRO A 72 -8.78 11.24 7.87
N GLU A 73 -9.46 11.10 6.74
CA GLU A 73 -9.15 10.06 5.75
C GLU A 73 -7.72 10.23 5.22
N ARG A 74 -7.11 9.15 4.73
CA ARG A 74 -5.91 9.28 3.89
C ARG A 74 -6.27 10.11 2.66
N VAL A 75 -5.36 11.00 2.26
CA VAL A 75 -5.55 11.88 1.09
C VAL A 75 -5.79 11.09 -0.21
N VAL A 76 -5.19 9.90 -0.29
CA VAL A 76 -5.45 8.83 -1.25
C VAL A 76 -5.39 7.49 -0.51
N HIS A 77 -5.92 6.42 -1.07
CA HIS A 77 -5.99 5.09 -0.45
C HIS A 77 -6.88 5.04 0.82
N ALA A 78 -7.91 5.86 0.90
CA ALA A 78 -8.78 5.90 2.08
C ALA A 78 -9.54 4.58 2.28
N ARG A 79 -10.13 4.03 1.21
CA ARG A 79 -10.76 2.71 1.23
C ARG A 79 -9.71 1.61 1.20
N GLY A 80 -9.69 0.72 2.20
CA GLY A 80 -8.77 -0.40 2.23
C GLY A 80 -8.97 -1.32 3.42
N THR A 81 -8.24 -2.44 3.41
CA THR A 81 -8.26 -3.47 4.45
C THR A 81 -6.84 -3.94 4.75
N GLY A 82 -6.62 -4.50 5.94
CA GLY A 82 -5.30 -4.96 6.35
C GLY A 82 -5.30 -6.37 6.92
N ALA A 83 -4.16 -7.04 6.85
CA ALA A 83 -3.95 -8.36 7.45
C ALA A 83 -2.51 -8.50 7.96
N PHE A 84 -2.34 -9.30 9.00
CA PHE A 84 -1.03 -9.70 9.51
C PHE A 84 -0.54 -10.97 8.83
N GLY A 85 0.78 -11.12 8.84
CA GLY A 85 1.44 -12.29 8.29
C GLY A 85 2.93 -12.31 8.59
N GLU A 86 3.65 -13.04 7.75
CA GLU A 86 5.10 -13.15 7.83
C GLU A 86 5.73 -13.16 6.43
N PHE A 87 6.96 -12.69 6.36
CA PHE A 87 7.83 -12.83 5.21
C PHE A 87 8.99 -13.76 5.54
N VAL A 88 9.27 -14.70 4.64
CA VAL A 88 10.39 -15.63 4.74
C VAL A 88 11.24 -15.54 3.47
N PRO A 89 12.52 -15.11 3.57
CA PRO A 89 13.41 -15.10 2.41
C PRO A 89 13.71 -16.54 1.95
N SER A 90 13.81 -16.73 0.63
CA SER A 90 14.14 -18.00 0.00
C SER A 90 15.63 -18.13 -0.38
N ALA A 91 16.38 -17.04 -0.25
CA ALA A 91 17.81 -16.96 -0.52
C ALA A 91 18.45 -15.88 0.36
N ASP A 92 19.76 -16.03 0.62
CA ASP A 92 20.56 -14.96 1.20
C ASP A 92 20.94 -13.96 0.11
N LEU A 93 20.82 -12.65 0.40
CA LEU A 93 21.14 -11.57 -0.52
C LEU A 93 22.29 -10.69 -0.02
N ALA A 94 23.20 -11.23 0.79
CA ALA A 94 24.33 -10.47 1.35
C ALA A 94 25.26 -9.90 0.27
N ASP A 95 25.27 -10.49 -0.92
CA ASP A 95 25.96 -9.98 -2.11
C ASP A 95 25.35 -8.67 -2.65
N LEU A 96 24.05 -8.44 -2.44
CA LEU A 96 23.32 -7.28 -2.94
C LEU A 96 23.04 -6.24 -1.87
N THR A 97 22.74 -6.66 -0.63
CA THR A 97 22.27 -5.77 0.43
C THR A 97 22.72 -6.23 1.82
N MET A 98 22.95 -5.27 2.72
CA MET A 98 23.14 -5.57 4.15
C MET A 98 21.83 -5.67 4.93
N ALA A 99 20.67 -5.59 4.26
CA ALA A 99 19.36 -5.67 4.90
C ALA A 99 19.07 -7.11 5.37
N LYS A 100 19.02 -7.30 6.68
CA LYS A 100 18.89 -8.62 7.31
C LYS A 100 17.55 -9.31 7.07
N VAL A 101 16.54 -8.58 6.66
CA VAL A 101 15.25 -9.16 6.22
C VAL A 101 15.43 -10.19 5.10
N PHE A 102 16.53 -10.13 4.34
CA PHE A 102 16.89 -11.06 3.27
C PHE A 102 17.94 -12.08 3.68
N THR A 103 18.25 -12.22 4.96
CA THR A 103 19.15 -13.28 5.46
C THR A 103 18.39 -14.60 5.53
N SER A 104 18.97 -15.67 5.00
CA SER A 104 18.36 -17.01 5.01
C SER A 104 17.97 -17.46 6.43
N GLY A 105 16.79 -18.05 6.57
CA GLY A 105 16.25 -18.51 7.85
C GLY A 105 15.53 -17.43 8.68
N THR A 106 15.61 -16.17 8.29
CA THR A 106 14.86 -15.08 8.96
C THR A 106 13.37 -15.26 8.73
N ARG A 107 12.56 -15.00 9.77
CA ARG A 107 11.10 -14.91 9.68
C ARG A 107 10.69 -13.51 10.17
N THR A 108 10.26 -12.65 9.25
CA THR A 108 9.93 -11.26 9.57
C THR A 108 8.42 -11.12 9.64
N PRO A 109 7.86 -10.73 10.81
CA PRO A 109 6.45 -10.40 10.90
C PRO A 109 6.13 -9.19 10.01
N VAL A 110 4.95 -9.22 9.40
CA VAL A 110 4.49 -8.14 8.52
C VAL A 110 3.06 -7.73 8.82
N PHE A 111 2.73 -6.50 8.43
CA PHE A 111 1.36 -6.04 8.25
C PHE A 111 1.21 -5.55 6.82
N VAL A 112 0.19 -6.04 6.11
CA VAL A 112 -0.10 -5.63 4.73
C VAL A 112 -1.40 -4.86 4.71
N ARG A 113 -1.44 -3.75 3.96
CA ARG A 113 -2.66 -3.02 3.68
C ARG A 113 -2.91 -2.95 2.18
N PHE A 114 -4.06 -3.50 1.76
CA PHE A 114 -4.62 -3.33 0.43
C PHE A 114 -5.60 -2.16 0.40
N SER A 115 -5.77 -1.52 -0.76
CA SER A 115 -6.68 -0.36 -0.88
C SER A 115 -7.04 -0.06 -2.32
N THR A 116 -8.11 0.69 -2.55
CA THR A 116 -8.26 1.52 -3.76
C THR A 116 -7.39 2.77 -3.63
N VAL A 117 -7.38 3.68 -4.62
CA VAL A 117 -6.57 4.91 -4.58
C VAL A 117 -7.45 6.14 -4.40
N MET A 118 -8.44 6.36 -5.28
CA MET A 118 -9.17 7.62 -5.40
C MET A 118 -10.44 7.66 -4.55
N GLY A 119 -11.01 6.52 -4.18
CA GLY A 119 -12.27 6.46 -3.45
C GLY A 119 -12.13 6.88 -1.99
N SER A 120 -13.20 7.49 -1.43
CA SER A 120 -13.33 7.77 0.00
C SER A 120 -13.40 6.46 0.81
N ARG A 121 -13.28 6.54 2.14
CA ARG A 121 -13.35 5.38 3.03
C ARG A 121 -14.61 4.54 2.84
N GLY A 122 -15.76 5.17 2.52
CA GLY A 122 -17.05 4.50 2.32
C GLY A 122 -17.33 4.07 0.88
N SER A 123 -16.39 4.23 -0.07
CA SER A 123 -16.59 3.84 -1.46
C SER A 123 -16.55 2.32 -1.64
N PRO A 124 -17.19 1.78 -2.73
CA PRO A 124 -17.08 0.37 -3.06
C PRO A 124 -15.65 -0.01 -3.45
N GLU A 125 -15.29 -1.27 -3.22
CA GLU A 125 -13.97 -1.81 -3.60
C GLU A 125 -13.85 -2.07 -5.10
N GLN A 126 -14.98 -2.27 -5.79
CA GLN A 126 -15.04 -2.54 -7.23
C GLN A 126 -15.02 -1.22 -8.05
N ALA A 127 -14.09 -0.34 -7.75
CA ALA A 127 -13.80 0.84 -8.57
C ALA A 127 -12.69 0.53 -9.56
N ARG A 128 -12.73 1.12 -10.78
CA ARG A 128 -11.61 1.07 -11.71
C ARG A 128 -10.54 2.04 -11.24
N ASP A 129 -9.58 1.49 -10.54
CA ASP A 129 -8.58 2.22 -9.78
C ASP A 129 -7.37 1.30 -9.55
N PRO A 130 -6.13 1.76 -9.50
CA PRO A 130 -5.03 0.94 -9.00
C PRO A 130 -5.34 0.42 -7.60
N ARG A 131 -4.79 -0.74 -7.26
CA ARG A 131 -4.89 -1.26 -5.89
C ARG A 131 -3.59 -1.03 -5.16
N GLY A 132 -3.66 -0.34 -4.01
CA GLY A 132 -2.53 -0.25 -3.10
C GLY A 132 -2.15 -1.63 -2.58
N PHE A 133 -0.85 -1.87 -2.49
CA PHE A 133 -0.22 -3.05 -1.90
C PHE A 133 0.94 -2.57 -1.04
N ALA A 134 0.67 -2.24 0.21
CA ALA A 134 1.66 -1.71 1.13
C ALA A 134 2.03 -2.75 2.18
N VAL A 135 3.31 -3.08 2.28
CA VAL A 135 3.86 -4.06 3.22
C VAL A 135 4.76 -3.36 4.22
N LYS A 136 4.44 -3.49 5.51
CA LYS A 136 5.28 -3.08 6.63
C LYS A 136 5.97 -4.31 7.20
N PHE A 137 7.30 -4.32 7.15
CA PHE A 137 8.13 -5.35 7.75
C PHE A 137 8.65 -4.88 9.11
N TYR A 138 8.41 -5.67 10.14
CA TYR A 138 8.95 -5.44 11.48
C TYR A 138 10.28 -6.21 11.61
N THR A 139 11.35 -5.65 11.04
CA THR A 139 12.66 -6.31 10.98
C THR A 139 13.45 -6.15 12.27
N GLU A 140 14.52 -6.92 12.44
CA GLU A 140 15.48 -6.76 13.54
C GLU A 140 16.36 -5.48 13.41
N GLN A 141 16.27 -4.75 12.29
CA GLN A 141 16.98 -3.49 12.06
C GLN A 141 16.05 -2.27 12.09
N GLY A 142 14.78 -2.46 12.45
CA GLY A 142 13.73 -1.44 12.41
C GLY A 142 12.62 -1.78 11.42
N ASN A 143 11.67 -0.86 11.22
CA ASN A 143 10.61 -1.06 10.26
C ASN A 143 11.08 -0.69 8.84
N TRP A 144 10.75 -1.56 7.89
CA TRP A 144 10.85 -1.29 6.46
C TRP A 144 9.45 -1.30 5.84
N ASP A 145 9.11 -0.25 5.09
CA ASP A 145 7.85 -0.15 4.38
C ASP A 145 8.08 -0.24 2.85
N LEU A 146 7.58 -1.30 2.22
CA LEU A 146 7.50 -1.40 0.76
C LEU A 146 6.09 -0.99 0.32
N VAL A 147 5.97 0.25 -0.17
CA VAL A 147 4.68 0.88 -0.47
C VAL A 147 4.44 0.87 -1.97
N GLY A 148 3.66 -0.07 -2.44
CA GLY A 148 3.42 -0.33 -3.85
C GLY A 148 1.95 -0.35 -4.26
N ILE A 149 1.74 -0.74 -5.51
CA ILE A 149 0.43 -0.95 -6.13
C ILE A 149 0.44 -2.24 -6.94
N ASN A 150 -0.73 -2.64 -7.45
CA ASN A 150 -0.88 -3.85 -8.30
C ASN A 150 -0.34 -3.70 -9.73
N TRP A 151 0.41 -2.64 -10.03
CA TRP A 151 1.00 -2.40 -11.34
C TRP A 151 2.48 -2.03 -11.22
N PRO A 152 3.34 -2.43 -12.20
CA PRO A 152 4.79 -2.17 -12.15
C PRO A 152 5.17 -0.72 -12.45
N ILE A 153 4.22 0.11 -12.84
CA ILE A 153 4.41 1.51 -13.25
C ILE A 153 3.34 2.42 -12.66
N PHE A 154 3.57 3.74 -12.78
CA PHE A 154 2.61 4.75 -12.38
C PHE A 154 2.20 5.66 -13.56
N PHE A 155 1.29 6.63 -13.34
CA PHE A 155 0.74 7.52 -14.37
C PHE A 155 1.66 8.67 -14.74
N ILE A 156 2.49 9.10 -13.82
CA ILE A 156 3.33 10.31 -13.93
C ILE A 156 4.73 10.01 -13.38
N ARG A 157 5.73 10.62 -13.97
CA ARG A 157 7.16 10.41 -13.65
C ARG A 157 7.78 11.47 -12.74
N ASP A 158 7.03 12.50 -12.39
CA ASP A 158 7.49 13.60 -11.54
C ASP A 158 6.46 13.90 -10.45
N ALA A 159 6.89 13.89 -9.20
CA ALA A 159 6.04 14.09 -8.04
C ALA A 159 5.34 15.45 -8.01
N ILE A 160 5.87 16.46 -8.71
CA ILE A 160 5.23 17.78 -8.81
C ILE A 160 3.83 17.70 -9.44
N LYS A 161 3.59 16.71 -10.31
CA LYS A 161 2.29 16.49 -10.96
C LYS A 161 1.29 15.72 -10.07
N PHE A 162 1.72 15.15 -8.93
CA PHE A 162 0.87 14.26 -8.15
C PHE A 162 -0.39 14.95 -7.58
N PRO A 163 -0.31 16.17 -7.01
CA PRO A 163 -1.51 16.88 -6.57
C PRO A 163 -2.51 17.12 -7.70
N ASP A 164 -2.04 17.52 -8.88
CA ASP A 164 -2.88 17.78 -10.04
C ASP A 164 -3.52 16.51 -10.59
N PHE A 165 -2.75 15.41 -10.63
CA PHE A 165 -3.27 14.08 -10.95
C PHE A 165 -4.43 13.69 -10.01
N VAL A 166 -4.26 13.87 -8.70
CA VAL A 166 -5.32 13.57 -7.72
C VAL A 166 -6.51 14.49 -7.90
N HIS A 167 -6.28 15.81 -8.08
CA HIS A 167 -7.35 16.79 -8.26
C HIS A 167 -8.21 16.52 -9.52
N ALA A 168 -7.59 16.08 -10.61
CA ALA A 168 -8.30 15.74 -11.84
C ALA A 168 -9.13 14.44 -11.73
N ASN A 169 -8.73 13.50 -10.86
CA ASN A 169 -9.37 12.19 -10.73
C ASN A 169 -10.34 12.08 -9.53
N LYS A 170 -10.33 13.02 -8.58
CA LYS A 170 -11.28 13.06 -7.47
C LYS A 170 -12.59 13.74 -7.86
N PRO A 171 -13.64 13.66 -7.02
CA PRO A 171 -14.88 14.41 -7.25
C PRO A 171 -14.63 15.91 -7.47
N SER A 172 -15.39 16.51 -8.39
CA SER A 172 -15.34 17.93 -8.72
C SER A 172 -15.45 18.80 -7.46
N ALA A 173 -14.62 19.82 -7.35
CA ALA A 173 -14.65 20.79 -6.25
C ALA A 173 -15.96 21.61 -6.19
N VAL A 174 -16.75 21.62 -7.26
CA VAL A 174 -18.03 22.35 -7.34
C VAL A 174 -19.22 21.45 -7.06
N THR A 175 -19.24 20.25 -7.65
CA THR A 175 -20.43 19.38 -7.62
C THR A 175 -20.30 18.20 -6.65
N GLY A 176 -19.07 17.85 -6.21
CA GLY A 176 -18.80 16.64 -5.42
C GLY A 176 -18.98 15.34 -6.22
N VAL A 177 -19.10 15.40 -7.54
CA VAL A 177 -19.31 14.22 -8.41
C VAL A 177 -18.09 14.00 -9.29
N GLN A 178 -17.70 12.73 -9.51
CA GLN A 178 -16.64 12.41 -10.46
C GLN A 178 -17.06 12.72 -11.89
N ASP A 179 -16.18 13.38 -12.63
CA ASP A 179 -16.38 13.76 -14.03
C ASP A 179 -15.20 13.28 -14.89
N PRO A 180 -15.41 12.35 -15.83
CA PRO A 180 -14.36 11.91 -16.76
C PRO A 180 -13.74 13.04 -17.58
N ASN A 181 -14.46 14.15 -17.83
CA ASN A 181 -13.88 15.29 -18.53
C ASN A 181 -12.66 15.86 -17.81
N LEU A 182 -12.69 15.94 -16.46
CA LEU A 182 -11.57 16.45 -15.67
C LEU A 182 -10.37 15.49 -15.73
N ALA A 183 -10.62 14.19 -15.57
CA ALA A 183 -9.57 13.17 -15.63
C ALA A 183 -8.90 13.14 -17.02
N PHE A 184 -9.69 13.08 -18.09
CA PHE A 184 -9.14 13.02 -19.44
C PHE A 184 -8.61 14.36 -19.96
N ASP A 185 -8.98 15.48 -19.35
CA ASP A 185 -8.30 16.76 -19.58
C ASP A 185 -6.84 16.68 -19.08
N PHE A 186 -6.63 16.24 -17.85
CA PHE A 186 -5.29 16.03 -17.31
C PHE A 186 -4.48 15.04 -18.15
N PHE A 187 -5.05 13.88 -18.48
CA PHE A 187 -4.35 12.84 -19.25
C PHE A 187 -4.03 13.27 -20.68
N ALA A 188 -4.87 14.12 -21.32
CA ALA A 188 -4.58 14.67 -22.64
C ALA A 188 -3.34 15.58 -22.66
N HIS A 189 -2.90 16.08 -21.49
CA HIS A 189 -1.67 16.84 -21.30
C HIS A 189 -0.54 16.03 -20.63
N THR A 190 -0.75 14.73 -20.44
CA THR A 190 0.17 13.84 -19.70
C THR A 190 0.38 12.53 -20.48
N PRO A 191 1.09 12.57 -21.63
CA PRO A 191 1.27 11.41 -22.52
C PRO A 191 1.97 10.22 -21.83
N GLU A 192 2.77 10.45 -20.81
CA GLU A 192 3.40 9.40 -20.00
C GLU A 192 2.39 8.45 -19.32
N ALA A 193 1.15 8.87 -19.12
CA ALA A 193 0.10 8.05 -18.51
C ALA A 193 -0.43 6.95 -19.45
N THR A 194 -0.12 6.99 -20.74
CA THR A 194 -0.68 6.08 -21.76
C THR A 194 -0.50 4.61 -21.41
N SER A 195 0.71 4.23 -20.95
CA SER A 195 1.03 2.84 -20.59
C SER A 195 0.25 2.38 -19.35
N MET A 196 0.14 3.23 -18.33
CA MET A 196 -0.63 2.89 -17.12
C MET A 196 -2.13 2.84 -17.39
N LEU A 197 -2.68 3.78 -18.19
CA LEU A 197 -4.08 3.75 -18.60
C LEU A 197 -4.40 2.48 -19.39
N THR A 198 -3.52 2.05 -20.30
CA THR A 198 -3.70 0.81 -21.05
C THR A 198 -3.85 -0.40 -20.11
N ARG A 199 -3.04 -0.48 -19.06
CA ARG A 199 -3.13 -1.54 -18.04
C ARG A 199 -4.38 -1.43 -17.18
N LEU A 200 -4.69 -0.23 -16.72
CA LEU A 200 -5.81 0.02 -15.80
C LEU A 200 -7.16 -0.39 -16.40
N TYR A 201 -7.31 -0.27 -17.71
CA TYR A 201 -8.58 -0.61 -18.38
C TYR A 201 -8.71 -2.07 -18.80
N THR A 202 -7.68 -2.91 -18.58
CA THR A 202 -7.82 -4.37 -18.72
C THR A 202 -8.64 -4.98 -17.58
N PRO A 203 -9.07 -6.25 -17.67
CA PRO A 203 -9.70 -6.96 -16.54
C PRO A 203 -8.85 -6.94 -15.27
N GLU A 204 -7.52 -7.06 -15.36
CA GLU A 204 -6.59 -7.01 -14.23
C GLU A 204 -6.63 -5.66 -13.46
N GLY A 205 -7.09 -4.57 -14.10
CA GLY A 205 -7.35 -3.30 -13.41
C GLY A 205 -8.56 -3.33 -12.48
N MET A 206 -9.32 -4.43 -12.50
CA MET A 206 -10.47 -4.69 -11.64
C MET A 206 -10.36 -6.08 -11.02
N PRO A 207 -9.39 -6.34 -10.13
CA PRO A 207 -9.26 -7.65 -9.50
C PRO A 207 -10.56 -8.02 -8.76
N ASP A 208 -10.91 -9.29 -8.78
CA ASP A 208 -12.08 -9.83 -8.08
C ASP A 208 -11.81 -10.08 -6.58
N SER A 209 -10.53 -10.12 -6.21
CA SER A 209 -10.06 -10.27 -4.83
C SER A 209 -8.70 -9.61 -4.64
N TYR A 210 -8.38 -9.15 -3.42
CA TYR A 210 -7.02 -8.77 -3.05
C TYR A 210 -6.03 -9.94 -3.13
N ARG A 211 -6.51 -11.17 -3.05
CA ARG A 211 -5.68 -12.38 -3.19
C ARG A 211 -5.28 -12.66 -4.63
N HIS A 212 -6.05 -12.19 -5.60
CA HIS A 212 -5.90 -12.47 -7.03
C HIS A 212 -5.25 -11.31 -7.80
N MET A 213 -4.32 -10.61 -7.17
CA MET A 213 -3.54 -9.55 -7.81
C MET A 213 -2.08 -9.63 -7.42
N ASP A 214 -1.21 -9.26 -8.34
CA ASP A 214 0.19 -9.00 -8.04
C ASP A 214 0.37 -7.68 -7.30
N GLY A 215 1.57 -7.45 -6.79
CA GLY A 215 1.98 -6.18 -6.18
C GLY A 215 3.38 -5.77 -6.64
N PHE A 216 3.61 -4.48 -6.77
CA PHE A 216 4.89 -3.96 -7.25
C PHE A 216 5.37 -2.80 -6.39
N GLY A 217 6.69 -2.72 -6.18
CA GLY A 217 7.32 -1.57 -5.54
C GLY A 217 7.30 -0.31 -6.41
N VAL A 218 7.00 -0.45 -7.72
CA VAL A 218 6.94 0.58 -8.76
C VAL A 218 8.32 1.16 -9.08
N HIS A 219 8.93 1.80 -8.08
CA HIS A 219 10.21 2.51 -8.20
C HIS A 219 11.40 1.55 -8.17
N ALA A 220 12.52 2.01 -8.72
CA ALA A 220 13.80 1.42 -8.40
C ALA A 220 14.27 1.94 -7.03
N PHE A 221 14.70 1.03 -6.15
CA PHE A 221 15.40 1.34 -4.90
C PHE A 221 16.88 0.96 -5.06
N LYS A 222 17.73 1.48 -4.19
CA LYS A 222 19.13 1.03 -4.11
C LYS A 222 19.26 -0.04 -3.04
N PHE A 223 19.80 -1.20 -3.39
CA PHE A 223 20.40 -2.14 -2.47
C PHE A 223 21.87 -1.80 -2.29
N VAL A 224 22.32 -1.78 -1.04
CA VAL A 224 23.72 -1.49 -0.69
C VAL A 224 24.24 -2.65 0.18
N ASN A 225 25.26 -3.34 -0.31
CA ASN A 225 25.88 -4.44 0.44
C ASN A 225 26.88 -3.93 1.49
N ALA A 226 27.46 -4.85 2.27
CA ALA A 226 28.42 -4.52 3.33
C ALA A 226 29.71 -3.87 2.82
N GLN A 227 30.03 -4.00 1.53
CA GLN A 227 31.17 -3.39 0.86
C GLN A 227 30.86 -2.01 0.26
N GLY A 228 29.59 -1.53 0.40
CA GLY A 228 29.14 -0.25 -0.17
C GLY A 228 28.85 -0.34 -1.68
N GLN A 229 28.74 -1.53 -2.25
CA GLN A 229 28.36 -1.70 -3.65
C GLN A 229 26.85 -1.46 -3.83
N VAL A 230 26.48 -0.71 -4.86
CA VAL A 230 25.11 -0.30 -5.15
C VAL A 230 24.51 -1.16 -6.26
N HIS A 231 23.27 -1.58 -6.05
CA HIS A 231 22.45 -2.25 -7.06
C HIS A 231 21.07 -1.58 -7.08
N TYR A 232 20.56 -1.25 -8.27
CA TYR A 232 19.19 -0.76 -8.43
C TYR A 232 18.25 -1.93 -8.53
N VAL A 233 17.16 -1.89 -7.76
CA VAL A 233 16.25 -3.03 -7.59
C VAL A 233 14.80 -2.60 -7.74
N LYS A 234 14.04 -3.32 -8.58
CA LYS A 234 12.56 -3.28 -8.59
C LYS A 234 12.00 -4.54 -7.95
N PHE A 235 10.87 -4.38 -7.24
CA PHE A 235 10.20 -5.45 -6.49
C PHE A 235 8.90 -5.87 -7.16
N HIS A 236 8.64 -7.18 -7.21
CA HIS A 236 7.43 -7.76 -7.74
C HIS A 236 6.90 -8.89 -6.83
N TRP A 237 5.73 -8.69 -6.23
CA TRP A 237 4.97 -9.69 -5.50
C TRP A 237 4.08 -10.46 -6.48
N LYS A 238 4.36 -11.72 -6.73
CA LYS A 238 3.53 -12.59 -7.57
C LYS A 238 2.56 -13.38 -6.72
N SER A 239 1.26 -13.21 -6.99
CA SER A 239 0.23 -13.98 -6.30
C SER A 239 0.34 -15.47 -6.59
N ALA A 240 0.48 -16.29 -5.56
CA ALA A 240 0.45 -17.75 -5.69
C ALA A 240 -0.96 -18.29 -5.99
N GLN A 241 -1.99 -17.47 -5.81
CA GLN A 241 -3.40 -17.79 -6.12
C GLN A 241 -3.75 -17.51 -7.59
N GLY A 242 -2.83 -16.88 -8.35
CA GLY A 242 -3.06 -16.40 -9.70
C GLY A 242 -3.70 -15.01 -9.76
N ILE A 243 -3.77 -14.47 -10.97
CA ILE A 243 -4.35 -13.14 -11.24
C ILE A 243 -5.72 -13.35 -11.87
N HIS A 244 -6.77 -12.75 -11.26
CA HIS A 244 -8.11 -12.79 -11.79
C HIS A 244 -8.73 -11.39 -11.77
N GLY A 245 -9.27 -10.96 -12.91
CA GLY A 245 -9.92 -9.67 -13.07
C GLY A 245 -11.38 -9.79 -13.47
N MET A 246 -12.20 -8.90 -12.96
CA MET A 246 -13.62 -8.80 -13.34
C MET A 246 -13.78 -8.25 -14.76
N ARG A 247 -14.69 -8.84 -15.50
CA ARG A 247 -15.04 -8.35 -16.84
C ARG A 247 -15.92 -7.10 -16.75
N PRO A 248 -15.84 -6.18 -17.71
CA PRO A 248 -16.62 -4.94 -17.67
C PRO A 248 -18.14 -5.16 -17.47
N LYS A 249 -18.69 -6.24 -18.04
CA LYS A 249 -20.11 -6.57 -17.92
C LYS A 249 -20.54 -7.02 -16.51
N ASP A 250 -19.62 -7.56 -15.71
CA ASP A 250 -19.90 -8.18 -14.42
C ASP A 250 -19.75 -7.16 -13.25
N ILE A 251 -19.05 -6.05 -13.49
CA ILE A 251 -18.74 -5.03 -12.46
C ILE A 251 -20.02 -4.43 -11.85
N PRO A 252 -21.02 -3.93 -12.61
CA PRO A 252 -22.19 -3.31 -12.02
C PRO A 252 -22.98 -4.23 -11.09
N GLY A 253 -23.12 -5.50 -11.45
CA GLY A 253 -23.77 -6.51 -10.62
C GLY A 253 -22.99 -6.82 -9.36
N SER A 254 -21.68 -6.89 -9.44
CA SER A 254 -20.78 -7.10 -8.29
C SER A 254 -20.86 -5.96 -7.27
N VAL A 255 -20.83 -4.71 -7.71
CA VAL A 255 -20.98 -3.53 -6.83
C VAL A 255 -22.33 -3.56 -6.11
N GLY A 256 -23.40 -3.89 -6.82
CA GLY A 256 -24.75 -3.97 -6.24
C GLY A 256 -24.92 -5.12 -5.25
N ALA A 257 -24.17 -6.19 -5.39
CA ALA A 257 -24.23 -7.36 -4.53
C ALA A 257 -23.44 -7.19 -3.22
N ASP A 258 -22.21 -6.68 -3.29
CA ASP A 258 -21.33 -6.52 -2.11
C ASP A 258 -20.27 -5.44 -2.32
N TRP A 259 -20.36 -4.34 -1.60
CA TRP A 259 -19.38 -3.25 -1.61
C TRP A 259 -18.02 -3.62 -1.02
N ASN A 260 -17.99 -4.67 -0.21
CA ASN A 260 -16.85 -5.14 0.56
C ASN A 260 -16.31 -6.46 0.00
N LEU A 261 -16.58 -6.78 -1.25
CA LEU A 261 -16.29 -8.08 -1.85
C LEU A 261 -14.86 -8.55 -1.58
N MET A 262 -13.88 -7.70 -1.81
CA MET A 262 -12.46 -8.08 -1.68
C MET A 262 -12.05 -8.25 -0.20
N THR A 263 -12.55 -7.40 0.68
CA THR A 263 -12.33 -7.52 2.13
C THR A 263 -12.98 -8.80 2.67
N ASN A 264 -14.21 -9.07 2.28
CA ASN A 264 -14.95 -10.26 2.72
C ASN A 264 -14.29 -11.55 2.22
N ASP A 265 -13.80 -11.56 0.97
CA ASP A 265 -13.06 -12.68 0.42
C ASP A 265 -11.74 -12.92 1.19
N LEU A 266 -10.92 -11.89 1.37
CA LEU A 266 -9.65 -11.99 2.10
C LEU A 266 -9.88 -12.48 3.55
N TYR A 267 -10.82 -11.86 4.27
CA TYR A 267 -11.07 -12.22 5.66
C TYR A 267 -11.75 -13.58 5.80
N GLY A 268 -12.59 -13.97 4.84
CA GLY A 268 -13.18 -15.30 4.76
C GLY A 268 -12.10 -16.38 4.60
N ALA A 269 -11.16 -16.19 3.68
CA ALA A 269 -10.04 -17.09 3.46
C ALA A 269 -9.14 -17.21 4.71
N LEU A 270 -8.78 -16.10 5.34
CA LEU A 270 -7.94 -16.09 6.54
C LEU A 270 -8.63 -16.84 7.71
N LYS A 271 -9.93 -16.63 7.91
CA LYS A 271 -10.71 -17.33 8.95
C LYS A 271 -10.87 -18.82 8.69
N ALA A 272 -10.90 -19.21 7.40
CA ALA A 272 -10.95 -20.61 6.99
C ALA A 272 -9.58 -21.32 7.05
N GLY A 273 -8.49 -20.59 7.32
CA GLY A 273 -7.14 -21.14 7.28
C GLY A 273 -6.54 -21.26 5.87
N ASP A 274 -7.21 -20.71 4.85
CA ASP A 274 -6.72 -20.60 3.48
C ASP A 274 -5.84 -19.35 3.37
N TYR A 275 -4.58 -19.48 3.75
CA TYR A 275 -3.63 -18.38 3.89
C TYR A 275 -3.04 -17.96 2.55
N PRO A 276 -3.40 -16.79 2.02
CA PRO A 276 -2.88 -16.33 0.74
C PRO A 276 -1.39 -16.02 0.81
N LYS A 277 -0.70 -16.26 -0.32
CA LYS A 277 0.76 -16.11 -0.45
C LYS A 277 1.13 -15.30 -1.67
N TRP A 278 2.24 -14.57 -1.56
CA TRP A 278 2.89 -13.90 -2.67
C TRP A 278 4.38 -14.20 -2.63
N ASP A 279 4.92 -14.60 -3.77
CA ASP A 279 6.35 -14.75 -3.95
C ASP A 279 6.97 -13.41 -4.33
N LEU A 280 7.97 -12.97 -3.57
CA LEU A 280 8.73 -11.76 -3.88
C LEU A 280 9.81 -12.07 -4.90
N TYR A 281 9.77 -11.34 -6.01
CA TYR A 281 10.82 -11.31 -7.01
C TYR A 281 11.49 -9.95 -7.02
N ILE A 282 12.75 -9.92 -7.43
CA ILE A 282 13.49 -8.70 -7.71
C ILE A 282 14.07 -8.73 -9.12
N GLN A 283 14.13 -7.56 -9.73
CA GLN A 283 14.95 -7.27 -10.90
C GLN A 283 16.14 -6.41 -10.45
N VAL A 284 17.33 -6.64 -11.00
CA VAL A 284 18.55 -5.99 -10.53
C VAL A 284 19.31 -5.38 -11.71
N LEU A 285 19.69 -4.10 -11.58
CA LEU A 285 20.60 -3.40 -12.47
C LEU A 285 21.80 -2.87 -11.69
N SER A 286 22.98 -2.92 -12.30
CA SER A 286 24.14 -2.20 -11.77
C SER A 286 24.07 -0.71 -12.13
N PRO A 287 24.81 0.19 -11.45
CA PRO A 287 24.90 1.59 -11.87
C PRO A 287 25.36 1.78 -13.32
N ALA A 288 26.21 0.88 -13.82
CA ALA A 288 26.68 0.91 -15.21
C ALA A 288 25.60 0.50 -16.23
N ASP A 289 24.55 -0.17 -15.80
CA ASP A 289 23.45 -0.58 -16.68
C ASP A 289 22.46 0.55 -16.96
N LEU A 290 22.34 1.56 -16.08
CA LEU A 290 21.39 2.66 -16.22
C LEU A 290 21.56 3.42 -17.54
N GLY A 291 22.79 3.55 -18.04
CA GLY A 291 23.09 4.25 -19.29
C GLY A 291 22.88 3.42 -20.58
N LYS A 292 22.54 2.14 -20.47
CA LYS A 292 22.43 1.22 -21.62
C LYS A 292 21.07 1.26 -22.31
N TYR A 293 20.06 1.85 -21.67
CA TYR A 293 18.69 1.91 -22.17
C TYR A 293 18.45 3.17 -23.00
N ASP A 294 17.58 3.09 -23.97
CA ASP A 294 17.08 4.23 -24.75
C ASP A 294 15.98 5.03 -24.02
N TYR A 295 15.58 4.56 -22.83
CA TYR A 295 14.74 5.26 -21.85
C TYR A 295 15.48 5.37 -20.51
N ASP A 296 14.97 6.17 -19.59
CA ASP A 296 15.49 6.25 -18.22
C ASP A 296 14.95 5.06 -17.38
N PRO A 297 15.80 4.13 -16.91
CA PRO A 297 15.36 3.01 -16.06
C PRO A 297 14.82 3.44 -14.69
N LEU A 298 15.11 4.68 -14.25
CA LEU A 298 14.55 5.25 -13.02
C LEU A 298 13.22 5.96 -13.23
N ASP A 299 12.73 6.05 -14.47
CA ASP A 299 11.37 6.53 -14.78
C ASP A 299 10.36 5.48 -14.35
N ASP A 300 9.52 5.80 -13.37
CA ASP A 300 8.50 4.92 -12.80
C ASP A 300 7.33 4.63 -13.76
N THR A 301 7.29 5.26 -14.94
CA THR A 301 6.38 4.91 -16.03
C THR A 301 6.90 3.79 -16.93
N LYS A 302 8.08 3.23 -16.64
CA LYS A 302 8.77 2.20 -17.44
C LYS A 302 8.89 0.87 -16.71
N VAL A 303 8.66 -0.21 -17.45
CA VAL A 303 9.00 -1.57 -17.01
C VAL A 303 10.39 -1.96 -17.50
N TRP A 304 11.07 -2.81 -16.75
CA TRP A 304 12.34 -3.43 -17.13
C TRP A 304 12.07 -4.80 -17.78
N SER A 305 11.49 -4.80 -18.98
CA SER A 305 10.97 -6.03 -19.62
C SER A 305 12.02 -7.08 -19.96
N ASP A 306 13.26 -6.68 -20.16
CA ASP A 306 14.41 -7.51 -20.51
C ASP A 306 15.33 -7.86 -19.33
N VAL A 307 15.02 -7.37 -18.13
CA VAL A 307 15.76 -7.73 -16.91
C VAL A 307 15.12 -8.95 -16.25
N PRO A 308 15.86 -10.04 -16.06
CA PRO A 308 15.29 -11.25 -15.47
C PRO A 308 14.88 -11.04 -14.00
N GLU A 309 13.80 -11.70 -13.62
CA GLU A 309 13.32 -11.72 -12.24
C GLU A 309 13.93 -12.87 -11.46
N ARG A 310 14.35 -12.60 -10.22
CA ARG A 310 14.87 -13.58 -9.26
C ARG A 310 13.95 -13.66 -8.05
N LYS A 311 13.43 -14.85 -7.72
CA LYS A 311 12.66 -15.06 -6.48
C LYS A 311 13.57 -14.91 -5.26
N VAL A 312 13.12 -14.16 -4.26
CA VAL A 312 13.90 -13.85 -3.05
C VAL A 312 13.18 -14.14 -1.74
N GLY A 313 11.88 -14.43 -1.77
CA GLY A 313 11.14 -14.77 -0.56
C GLY A 313 9.67 -15.03 -0.82
N THR A 314 8.94 -15.33 0.25
CA THR A 314 7.49 -15.55 0.22
C THR A 314 6.82 -14.81 1.39
N LEU A 315 5.81 -14.04 1.08
CA LEU A 315 4.87 -13.43 2.02
C LEU A 315 3.68 -14.37 2.22
N THR A 316 3.28 -14.60 3.46
CA THR A 316 2.05 -15.34 3.80
C THR A 316 1.22 -14.49 4.76
N LEU A 317 -0.05 -14.24 4.44
CA LEU A 317 -0.98 -13.62 5.38
C LEU A 317 -1.74 -14.71 6.13
N ASN A 318 -1.87 -14.56 7.45
CA ASN A 318 -2.40 -15.63 8.31
C ASN A 318 -3.31 -15.15 9.44
N ARG A 319 -3.56 -13.84 9.59
CA ARG A 319 -4.38 -13.33 10.68
C ARG A 319 -5.10 -12.04 10.31
N VAL A 320 -6.40 -12.01 10.60
CA VAL A 320 -7.23 -10.80 10.54
C VAL A 320 -6.89 -9.89 11.74
N PRO A 321 -6.93 -8.55 11.61
CA PRO A 321 -6.80 -7.64 12.74
C PRO A 321 -7.89 -7.88 13.82
N ASP A 322 -7.50 -7.79 15.08
CA ASP A 322 -8.45 -7.87 16.21
C ASP A 322 -9.26 -6.56 16.35
N ASN A 323 -8.66 -5.43 15.94
CA ASN A 323 -9.31 -4.13 15.87
C ASN A 323 -8.95 -3.46 14.53
N PHE A 324 -9.97 -3.20 13.71
CA PHE A 324 -9.79 -2.61 12.39
C PHE A 324 -9.24 -1.17 12.46
N PHE A 325 -9.75 -0.37 13.40
CA PHE A 325 -9.30 1.03 13.55
C PHE A 325 -7.84 1.08 13.97
N GLU A 326 -7.49 0.41 15.06
CA GLU A 326 -6.12 0.39 15.60
C GLU A 326 -5.10 -0.16 14.59
N SER A 327 -5.44 -1.26 13.89
CA SER A 327 -4.48 -1.92 12.99
C SER A 327 -4.53 -1.38 11.56
N THR A 328 -5.72 -1.11 11.01
CA THR A 328 -5.88 -0.75 9.60
C THR A 328 -5.98 0.75 9.38
N GLU A 329 -6.82 1.46 10.19
CA GLU A 329 -6.97 2.90 10.02
C GLU A 329 -5.75 3.67 10.55
N GLU A 330 -5.19 3.29 11.69
CA GLU A 330 -4.01 3.94 12.27
C GLU A 330 -2.70 3.51 11.62
N SER A 331 -2.69 2.49 10.76
CA SER A 331 -1.45 2.12 10.06
C SER A 331 -0.92 3.25 9.19
N ALA A 332 0.37 3.51 9.31
CA ALA A 332 1.09 4.55 8.59
C ALA A 332 2.25 3.91 7.82
N PHE A 333 2.23 4.06 6.51
CA PHE A 333 3.29 3.58 5.62
C PHE A 333 4.04 4.77 5.04
N ALA A 334 5.35 4.62 4.83
CA ALA A 334 6.15 5.65 4.16
C ALA A 334 7.33 5.02 3.43
N PRO A 335 7.57 5.34 2.14
CA PRO A 335 8.76 4.90 1.40
C PRO A 335 10.09 5.36 2.03
N SER A 336 10.06 6.35 2.91
CA SER A 336 11.21 6.79 3.70
C SER A 336 11.54 5.88 4.90
N ARG A 337 10.67 4.93 5.26
CA ARG A 337 10.96 3.95 6.32
C ARG A 337 11.76 2.80 5.73
N LEU A 338 13.06 2.94 5.80
CA LEU A 338 14.04 2.03 5.23
C LEU A 338 14.96 1.49 6.34
N VAL A 339 15.61 0.37 6.06
CA VAL A 339 16.60 -0.25 6.94
C VAL A 339 17.96 -0.22 6.27
N PRO A 340 19.07 -0.38 7.03
CA PRO A 340 20.41 -0.43 6.45
C PRO A 340 20.48 -1.41 5.27
N GLY A 341 21.05 -0.95 4.17
CA GLY A 341 21.15 -1.75 2.94
C GLY A 341 20.03 -1.52 1.93
N ILE A 342 19.02 -0.71 2.25
CA ILE A 342 17.99 -0.25 1.32
C ILE A 342 17.93 1.27 1.37
N GLU A 343 18.13 1.91 0.22
CA GLU A 343 18.12 3.37 0.09
C GLU A 343 17.19 3.81 -1.05
N PRO A 344 16.65 5.04 -1.03
CA PRO A 344 15.92 5.57 -2.17
C PRO A 344 16.86 5.80 -3.36
N SER A 345 16.36 5.61 -4.56
CA SER A 345 17.06 5.98 -5.78
C SER A 345 16.79 7.44 -6.17
N GLU A 346 17.37 7.85 -7.28
CA GLU A 346 17.20 9.16 -7.90
C GLU A 346 15.90 9.28 -8.73
N ASP A 347 15.01 8.30 -8.68
CA ASP A 347 13.65 8.36 -9.25
C ASP A 347 12.90 9.58 -8.69
N ARG A 348 12.49 10.50 -9.59
CA ARG A 348 11.88 11.78 -9.20
C ARG A 348 10.56 11.62 -8.46
N MET A 349 9.77 10.62 -8.84
CA MET A 349 8.51 10.35 -8.17
C MET A 349 8.76 9.77 -6.77
N LEU A 350 9.74 8.85 -6.62
CA LEU A 350 10.14 8.31 -5.32
C LEU A 350 10.63 9.41 -4.38
N GLN A 351 11.43 10.36 -4.86
CA GLN A 351 11.95 11.46 -4.03
C GLN A 351 10.83 12.31 -3.42
N GLY A 352 9.77 12.61 -4.18
CA GLY A 352 8.58 13.27 -3.64
C GLY A 352 7.81 12.40 -2.63
N ARG A 353 7.72 11.10 -2.87
CA ARG A 353 7.06 10.14 -1.97
C ARG A 353 7.78 9.97 -0.64
N VAL A 354 9.11 10.09 -0.61
CA VAL A 354 9.92 10.04 0.62
C VAL A 354 9.48 11.11 1.61
N PHE A 355 9.14 12.31 1.15
CA PHE A 355 8.61 13.39 2.00
C PHE A 355 7.11 13.22 2.29
N SER A 356 6.29 13.09 1.24
CA SER A 356 4.84 13.27 1.29
C SER A 356 4.12 12.30 2.23
N TYR A 357 4.57 11.04 2.30
CA TYR A 357 3.90 10.02 3.10
C TYR A 357 4.03 10.29 4.61
N ALA A 358 5.22 10.65 5.08
CA ALA A 358 5.42 10.97 6.48
C ALA A 358 4.65 12.23 6.89
N ASP A 359 4.64 13.25 6.04
CA ASP A 359 3.93 14.51 6.26
C ASP A 359 2.42 14.29 6.42
N THR A 360 1.79 13.58 5.48
CA THR A 360 0.35 13.29 5.56
C THR A 360 -0.03 12.44 6.78
N GLN A 361 0.86 11.55 7.25
CA GLN A 361 0.60 10.76 8.46
C GLN A 361 0.69 11.63 9.73
N MET A 362 1.61 12.60 9.80
CA MET A 362 1.66 13.57 10.89
C MET A 362 0.37 14.39 10.99
N TYR A 363 -0.18 14.83 9.85
CA TYR A 363 -1.47 15.50 9.80
C TYR A 363 -2.62 14.60 10.28
N ARG A 364 -2.67 13.35 9.81
CA ARG A 364 -3.79 12.42 10.05
C ARG A 364 -3.79 11.82 11.46
N LEU A 365 -2.61 11.49 12.00
CA LEU A 365 -2.42 10.70 13.22
C LEU A 365 -1.68 11.44 14.33
N GLY A 366 -1.07 12.59 14.02
CA GLY A 366 -0.25 13.36 14.95
C GLY A 366 1.25 13.08 14.82
N ALA A 367 2.05 13.99 15.43
CA ALA A 367 3.51 14.00 15.29
C ALA A 367 4.19 12.67 15.71
N ASN A 368 3.66 12.03 16.74
CA ASN A 368 4.22 10.81 17.32
C ASN A 368 3.53 9.52 16.82
N PHE A 369 2.94 9.53 15.61
CA PHE A 369 2.25 8.38 15.03
C PHE A 369 3.10 7.11 14.95
N SER A 370 4.42 7.24 14.92
CA SER A 370 5.36 6.11 14.94
C SER A 370 5.37 5.33 16.26
N GLN A 371 4.78 5.88 17.32
CA GLN A 371 4.64 5.23 18.64
C GLN A 371 3.34 4.42 18.75
N LEU A 372 2.36 4.60 17.85
CA LEU A 372 1.15 3.78 17.82
C LEU A 372 1.51 2.29 17.63
N PRO A 373 0.80 1.36 18.28
CA PRO A 373 1.17 -0.06 18.29
C PRO A 373 1.45 -0.66 16.93
N ILE A 374 0.61 -0.35 15.93
CA ILE A 374 0.74 -0.85 14.57
C ILE A 374 1.96 -0.25 13.82
N ASN A 375 2.40 0.95 14.20
CA ASN A 375 3.48 1.67 13.52
C ASN A 375 4.84 1.53 14.24
N ARG A 376 4.80 1.14 15.51
CA ARG A 376 6.00 1.07 16.34
C ARG A 376 6.91 -0.08 15.89
N PRO A 377 8.24 0.16 15.78
CA PRO A 377 9.22 -0.91 15.60
C PRO A 377 9.16 -1.92 16.76
N ARG A 378 9.48 -3.17 16.47
CA ARG A 378 9.60 -4.23 17.50
C ARG A 378 10.98 -4.26 18.15
N VAL A 379 11.90 -3.45 17.65
CA VAL A 379 13.23 -3.23 18.24
C VAL A 379 13.23 -1.93 19.03
N PRO A 380 14.12 -1.78 20.04
CA PRO A 380 14.24 -0.54 20.78
C PRO A 380 14.53 0.65 19.88
N VAL A 381 13.85 1.77 20.12
CA VAL A 381 14.14 3.06 19.49
C VAL A 381 14.92 3.91 20.47
N VAL A 382 16.14 4.28 20.10
CA VAL A 382 17.01 5.15 20.87
C VAL A 382 17.21 6.44 20.07
N SER A 383 16.53 7.50 20.47
CA SER A 383 16.58 8.80 19.80
C SER A 383 16.63 9.92 20.82
N ASN A 384 16.96 11.12 20.37
CA ASN A 384 16.96 12.33 21.20
C ASN A 384 15.58 13.03 21.28
N ASN A 385 14.53 12.41 20.70
CA ASN A 385 13.18 12.98 20.69
C ASN A 385 12.50 12.73 22.05
N GLN A 386 12.28 13.79 22.82
CA GLN A 386 11.64 13.73 24.13
C GLN A 386 10.30 14.46 24.18
N ASP A 387 10.05 15.39 23.27
CA ASP A 387 8.92 16.30 23.28
C ASP A 387 7.94 16.04 22.14
N GLY A 388 6.89 16.81 22.10
CA GLY A 388 5.83 16.76 21.09
C GLY A 388 4.55 16.12 21.58
N ALA A 389 3.43 16.49 20.96
CA ALA A 389 2.10 16.04 21.35
C ALA A 389 2.01 14.51 21.40
N MET A 390 1.48 13.99 22.51
CA MET A 390 1.26 12.55 22.77
C MET A 390 2.55 11.71 22.69
N ASN A 391 3.71 12.28 22.97
CA ASN A 391 4.94 11.52 23.11
C ASN A 391 4.89 10.69 24.41
N GLY A 392 4.64 9.37 24.28
CA GLY A 392 4.62 8.43 25.42
C GLY A 392 5.85 7.53 25.49
N GLY A 393 6.77 7.59 24.51
CA GLY A 393 7.95 6.74 24.41
C GLY A 393 9.28 7.50 24.39
N GLY A 394 9.28 8.75 24.85
CA GLY A 394 10.48 9.59 24.89
C GLY A 394 11.57 9.03 25.80
N ARG A 395 12.81 9.28 25.41
CA ARG A 395 13.97 8.92 26.21
C ARG A 395 13.98 9.69 27.55
N GLN A 396 14.44 9.03 28.59
CA GLN A 396 14.65 9.63 29.90
C GLN A 396 16.04 10.29 29.98
N GLY A 397 16.16 11.40 30.71
CA GLY A 397 17.43 12.08 30.99
C GLY A 397 17.54 13.48 30.40
N GLU A 398 18.54 14.22 30.85
CA GLU A 398 18.72 15.63 30.50
C GLU A 398 19.30 15.90 29.12
N VAL A 399 19.97 14.89 28.54
CA VAL A 399 20.66 15.03 27.24
C VAL A 399 19.74 14.54 26.10
N ASN A 400 19.20 15.47 25.33
CA ASN A 400 18.39 15.23 24.16
C ASN A 400 19.03 15.74 22.84
N TYR A 401 20.36 15.81 22.82
CA TYR A 401 21.16 16.36 21.73
C TYR A 401 22.43 15.51 21.48
N GLU A 402 23.00 15.66 20.30
CA GLU A 402 24.29 15.11 19.88
C GLU A 402 25.07 16.18 19.08
N PRO A 403 26.42 16.26 19.17
CA PRO A 403 27.30 15.41 19.96
C PRO A 403 27.24 15.69 21.45
N SER A 404 27.47 14.68 22.30
CA SER A 404 27.49 14.81 23.74
C SER A 404 28.52 13.84 24.35
N THR A 405 29.18 14.26 25.41
CA THR A 405 30.02 13.42 26.27
C THR A 405 29.30 13.00 27.55
N LEU A 406 28.05 13.45 27.73
CA LEU A 406 27.24 13.21 28.92
C LEU A 406 26.26 12.04 28.75
N ASN A 407 26.24 11.41 27.62
CA ASN A 407 25.42 10.24 27.35
C ASN A 407 26.22 9.15 26.60
N GLU A 408 25.66 7.92 26.58
CA GLU A 408 26.29 6.76 25.94
C GLU A 408 25.77 6.47 24.54
N ILE A 409 24.95 7.36 23.93
CA ILE A 409 24.49 7.18 22.55
C ILE A 409 25.63 7.52 21.60
N ALA A 410 25.85 6.68 20.62
CA ALA A 410 26.87 6.87 19.60
C ALA A 410 26.33 6.58 18.20
N GLN A 411 26.70 7.43 17.26
CA GLN A 411 26.52 7.15 15.83
C GLN A 411 27.36 5.93 15.43
N ASN A 412 26.84 5.16 14.46
CA ASN A 412 27.59 4.05 13.87
C ASN A 412 27.91 4.36 12.40
N PRO A 413 29.17 4.70 12.07
CA PRO A 413 29.57 5.08 10.71
C PRO A 413 29.32 4.00 9.64
N ARG A 414 29.16 2.74 10.04
CA ARG A 414 28.79 1.64 9.14
C ARG A 414 27.47 1.88 8.41
N TYR A 415 26.58 2.67 8.98
CA TYR A 415 25.24 2.92 8.42
C TYR A 415 25.12 4.28 7.72
N LYS A 416 26.24 4.91 7.35
CA LYS A 416 26.22 6.09 6.48
C LYS A 416 25.63 5.72 5.11
N TYR A 417 24.83 6.64 4.58
CA TYR A 417 24.33 6.50 3.19
C TYR A 417 25.50 6.39 2.21
N VAL A 418 25.27 5.59 1.16
CA VAL A 418 26.25 5.43 0.10
C VAL A 418 26.42 6.73 -0.68
N GLN A 419 27.66 7.01 -1.11
CA GLN A 419 27.92 8.15 -1.97
C GLN A 419 27.46 7.85 -3.40
N THR A 420 26.55 8.65 -3.94
CA THR A 420 26.11 8.58 -5.34
C THR A 420 26.61 9.78 -6.10
N PRO A 421 27.39 9.62 -7.19
CA PRO A 421 27.85 10.73 -8.00
C PRO A 421 26.67 11.41 -8.68
N LEU A 422 26.56 12.72 -8.55
CA LEU A 422 25.58 13.55 -9.26
C LEU A 422 26.33 14.60 -10.08
N SER A 423 25.83 14.92 -11.30
CA SER A 423 26.37 15.96 -12.14
C SER A 423 25.24 16.73 -12.82
N GLY A 424 25.46 18.00 -13.14
CA GLY A 424 24.47 18.85 -13.81
C GLY A 424 24.40 20.27 -13.25
N VAL A 425 23.45 21.03 -13.77
CA VAL A 425 23.09 22.38 -13.31
C VAL A 425 21.65 22.37 -12.82
N THR A 426 21.32 23.23 -11.88
CA THR A 426 19.92 23.40 -11.46
C THR A 426 19.10 23.98 -12.60
N GLN A 427 17.98 23.33 -12.94
CA GLN A 427 17.08 23.77 -14.02
C GLN A 427 15.66 23.28 -13.80
N GLN A 428 14.70 23.97 -14.42
CA GLN A 428 13.34 23.48 -14.61
C GLN A 428 13.14 23.22 -16.10
N ALA A 429 13.11 21.95 -16.49
CA ALA A 429 13.03 21.56 -17.89
C ALA A 429 12.23 20.26 -18.04
N ALA A 430 11.65 20.06 -19.23
CA ALA A 430 10.99 18.82 -19.59
C ALA A 430 11.97 17.62 -19.50
N ILE A 431 11.46 16.48 -19.11
CA ILE A 431 12.24 15.24 -19.06
C ILE A 431 12.41 14.70 -20.48
N HIS A 432 13.63 14.28 -20.80
CA HIS A 432 13.98 13.63 -22.08
C HIS A 432 13.98 12.10 -21.95
N LYS A 433 14.13 11.39 -23.09
CA LYS A 433 14.09 9.92 -23.21
C LYS A 433 12.79 9.31 -22.68
N THR A 434 11.67 9.85 -23.11
CA THR A 434 10.38 9.54 -22.52
C THR A 434 9.70 8.30 -23.11
N LEU A 435 9.81 8.05 -24.42
CA LEU A 435 9.20 6.92 -25.15
C LEU A 435 7.81 6.52 -24.59
N ASN A 436 6.90 7.49 -24.55
CA ASN A 436 5.64 7.40 -23.80
C ASN A 436 4.68 6.32 -24.31
N PHE A 437 4.78 5.92 -25.60
CA PHE A 437 3.76 5.08 -26.23
C PHE A 437 4.23 3.65 -26.48
N ARG A 438 5.54 3.41 -26.64
CA ARG A 438 6.09 2.11 -27.02
C ARG A 438 5.64 0.97 -26.11
N GLN A 439 5.87 1.08 -24.79
CA GLN A 439 5.53 0.02 -23.85
C GLN A 439 4.00 -0.16 -23.67
N ALA A 440 3.19 0.86 -23.94
CA ALA A 440 1.73 0.72 -24.00
C ALA A 440 1.33 -0.19 -25.17
N GLY A 441 1.92 0.00 -26.36
CA GLY A 441 1.69 -0.84 -27.52
C GLY A 441 2.20 -2.27 -27.34
N GLU A 442 3.39 -2.44 -26.76
CA GLU A 442 3.93 -3.78 -26.44
C GLU A 442 2.99 -4.56 -25.52
N TYR A 443 2.51 -3.92 -24.46
CA TYR A 443 1.55 -4.53 -23.54
C TYR A 443 0.22 -4.87 -24.24
N TYR A 444 -0.33 -3.94 -25.05
CA TYR A 444 -1.56 -4.20 -25.82
C TYR A 444 -1.41 -5.41 -26.74
N ARG A 445 -0.30 -5.52 -27.47
CA ARG A 445 -0.04 -6.65 -28.38
C ARG A 445 0.12 -7.99 -27.65
N ALA A 446 0.59 -7.98 -26.41
CA ALA A 446 0.72 -9.18 -25.59
C ALA A 446 -0.63 -9.68 -25.04
N LEU A 447 -1.68 -8.86 -25.00
CA LEU A 447 -3.01 -9.25 -24.53
C LEU A 447 -3.66 -10.27 -25.46
N SER A 448 -4.50 -11.15 -24.88
CA SER A 448 -5.41 -11.98 -25.66
C SER A 448 -6.42 -11.11 -26.43
N GLU A 449 -6.97 -11.61 -27.52
CA GLU A 449 -8.01 -10.87 -28.28
C GLU A 449 -9.22 -10.54 -27.39
N ARG A 450 -9.57 -11.42 -26.49
CA ARG A 450 -10.63 -11.21 -25.52
C ARG A 450 -10.34 -10.03 -24.59
N ASP A 451 -9.11 -9.94 -24.06
CA ASP A 451 -8.72 -8.88 -23.13
C ASP A 451 -8.54 -7.54 -23.85
N ARG A 452 -8.10 -7.55 -25.14
CA ARG A 452 -8.11 -6.35 -25.99
C ARG A 452 -9.53 -5.81 -26.16
N GLN A 453 -10.51 -6.71 -26.41
CA GLN A 453 -11.91 -6.30 -26.55
C GLN A 453 -12.47 -5.75 -25.25
N ASP A 454 -12.14 -6.32 -24.09
CA ASP A 454 -12.56 -5.81 -22.78
C ASP A 454 -11.94 -4.47 -22.47
N LEU A 455 -10.64 -4.30 -22.76
CA LEU A 455 -9.93 -3.03 -22.65
C LEU A 455 -10.63 -1.94 -23.49
N VAL A 456 -10.88 -2.21 -24.76
CA VAL A 456 -11.56 -1.26 -25.66
C VAL A 456 -12.96 -0.94 -25.15
N THR A 457 -13.71 -1.94 -24.68
CA THR A 457 -15.06 -1.77 -24.15
C THR A 457 -15.04 -0.85 -22.91
N ALA A 458 -14.16 -1.12 -21.97
CA ALA A 458 -14.06 -0.35 -20.72
C ALA A 458 -13.59 1.10 -20.96
N LEU A 459 -12.49 1.27 -21.71
CA LEU A 459 -11.92 2.59 -21.95
C LEU A 459 -12.82 3.46 -22.85
N SER A 460 -13.44 2.89 -23.87
CA SER A 460 -14.37 3.65 -24.71
C SER A 460 -15.63 4.09 -23.96
N ALA A 461 -16.07 3.36 -22.93
CA ALA A 461 -17.19 3.76 -22.09
C ALA A 461 -16.95 5.11 -21.41
N ASP A 462 -15.75 5.33 -20.86
CA ASP A 462 -15.38 6.60 -20.25
C ASP A 462 -15.07 7.68 -21.31
N LEU A 463 -14.33 7.35 -22.37
CA LEU A 463 -14.04 8.30 -23.48
C LEU A 463 -15.28 8.84 -24.16
N ARG A 464 -16.37 8.06 -24.26
CA ARG A 464 -17.67 8.56 -24.77
C ARG A 464 -18.29 9.66 -23.91
N ARG A 465 -17.97 9.69 -22.61
CA ARG A 465 -18.44 10.72 -21.68
C ARG A 465 -17.63 12.02 -21.76
N VAL A 466 -16.46 12.00 -22.41
CA VAL A 466 -15.65 13.18 -22.63
C VAL A 466 -16.29 14.06 -23.69
N THR A 467 -16.73 15.24 -23.30
CA THR A 467 -17.43 16.19 -24.18
C THR A 467 -16.49 17.13 -24.91
N ASN A 468 -15.27 17.34 -24.39
CA ASN A 468 -14.24 18.14 -25.05
C ASN A 468 -13.59 17.33 -26.18
N ASP A 469 -13.91 17.66 -27.42
CA ASP A 469 -13.40 16.98 -28.61
C ASP A 469 -11.87 17.01 -28.71
N ARG A 470 -11.23 18.12 -28.35
CA ARG A 470 -9.77 18.23 -28.39
C ARG A 470 -9.15 17.17 -27.49
N ASN A 471 -9.58 17.06 -26.24
CA ASN A 471 -9.06 16.10 -25.27
C ASN A 471 -9.35 14.65 -25.72
N LYS A 472 -10.56 14.39 -26.18
CA LYS A 472 -10.96 13.07 -26.69
C LYS A 472 -10.04 12.64 -27.85
N TYR A 473 -9.88 13.46 -28.86
CA TYR A 473 -9.02 13.14 -30.01
C TYR A 473 -7.54 13.04 -29.66
N THR A 474 -7.06 13.88 -28.74
CA THR A 474 -5.69 13.78 -28.22
C THR A 474 -5.47 12.43 -27.54
N MET A 475 -6.38 12.00 -26.66
CA MET A 475 -6.28 10.68 -26.01
C MET A 475 -6.33 9.53 -27.02
N LEU A 476 -7.24 9.58 -27.98
CA LEU A 476 -7.32 8.58 -29.04
C LEU A 476 -6.02 8.51 -29.87
N SER A 477 -5.39 9.66 -30.13
CA SER A 477 -4.12 9.71 -30.85
C SER A 477 -2.97 9.07 -30.07
N TYR A 478 -2.95 9.18 -28.75
CA TYR A 478 -1.95 8.52 -27.90
C TYR A 478 -2.04 6.99 -28.01
N PHE A 479 -3.25 6.45 -27.92
CA PHE A 479 -3.48 5.00 -28.08
C PHE A 479 -3.20 4.53 -29.51
N TYR A 480 -3.47 5.36 -30.53
CA TYR A 480 -3.12 5.06 -31.91
C TYR A 480 -1.61 5.09 -32.14
N LYS A 481 -0.88 6.03 -31.51
CA LYS A 481 0.57 6.08 -31.54
C LYS A 481 1.21 4.86 -30.89
N ALA A 482 0.62 4.37 -29.81
CA ALA A 482 1.05 3.16 -29.12
C ALA A 482 0.87 1.91 -30.01
N ASP A 483 -0.31 1.77 -30.64
CA ASP A 483 -0.61 0.71 -31.59
C ASP A 483 -1.81 1.11 -32.48
N ALA A 484 -1.66 0.97 -33.80
CA ALA A 484 -2.67 1.42 -34.77
C ALA A 484 -4.00 0.68 -34.65
N ASP A 485 -4.00 -0.64 -34.37
CA ASP A 485 -5.23 -1.42 -34.13
C ASP A 485 -5.93 -0.96 -32.86
N TYR A 486 -5.17 -0.72 -31.80
CA TYR A 486 -5.69 -0.22 -30.52
C TYR A 486 -6.42 1.11 -30.69
N GLY A 487 -5.75 2.11 -31.28
CA GLY A 487 -6.34 3.42 -31.51
C GLY A 487 -7.53 3.38 -32.47
N ALA A 488 -7.49 2.58 -33.55
CA ALA A 488 -8.58 2.44 -34.49
C ALA A 488 -9.82 1.79 -33.86
N ARG A 489 -9.66 0.75 -33.01
CA ARG A 489 -10.77 0.14 -32.26
C ARG A 489 -11.42 1.13 -31.30
N LEU A 490 -10.62 1.92 -30.57
CA LEU A 490 -11.14 2.96 -29.68
C LEU A 490 -11.87 4.06 -30.45
N ALA A 491 -11.30 4.55 -31.55
CA ALA A 491 -11.94 5.56 -32.40
C ALA A 491 -13.29 5.07 -32.91
N LYS A 492 -13.36 3.84 -33.43
CA LYS A 492 -14.61 3.22 -33.86
C LYS A 492 -15.62 3.09 -32.71
N ALA A 493 -15.18 2.61 -31.56
CA ALA A 493 -16.04 2.42 -30.39
C ALA A 493 -16.57 3.77 -29.81
N THR A 494 -15.84 4.86 -29.97
CA THR A 494 -16.23 6.22 -29.55
C THR A 494 -16.89 7.04 -30.65
N GLN A 495 -17.10 6.47 -31.85
CA GLN A 495 -17.63 7.14 -33.04
C GLN A 495 -16.77 8.34 -33.49
N ALA A 496 -15.46 8.29 -33.25
CA ALA A 496 -14.52 9.31 -33.69
C ALA A 496 -13.97 9.02 -35.10
N ASP A 497 -13.60 10.06 -35.83
CA ASP A 497 -12.97 9.96 -37.14
C ASP A 497 -11.55 9.36 -37.02
N VAL A 498 -11.38 8.14 -37.50
CA VAL A 498 -10.10 7.40 -37.47
C VAL A 498 -8.99 8.15 -38.26
N SER A 499 -9.35 8.81 -39.36
CA SER A 499 -8.37 9.55 -40.18
C SER A 499 -7.81 10.75 -39.43
N ARG A 500 -8.67 11.47 -38.70
CA ARG A 500 -8.25 12.56 -37.83
C ARG A 500 -7.39 12.06 -36.66
N VAL A 501 -7.78 10.94 -36.01
CA VAL A 501 -6.98 10.31 -34.94
C VAL A 501 -5.59 9.93 -35.45
N LYS A 502 -5.50 9.29 -36.62
CA LYS A 502 -4.22 8.94 -37.24
C LYS A 502 -3.37 10.17 -37.53
N SER A 503 -3.96 11.21 -38.15
CA SER A 503 -3.23 12.44 -38.46
C SER A 503 -2.65 13.11 -37.22
N LEU A 504 -3.35 13.08 -36.08
CA LEU A 504 -2.86 13.59 -34.80
C LEU A 504 -1.74 12.69 -34.25
N ALA A 505 -1.89 11.38 -34.36
CA ALA A 505 -0.87 10.42 -33.89
C ALA A 505 0.45 10.55 -34.67
N ASP A 506 0.38 10.83 -35.99
CA ASP A 506 1.55 11.01 -36.84
C ASP A 506 2.36 12.29 -36.45
N GLN A 507 1.72 13.27 -35.80
CA GLN A 507 2.35 14.51 -35.33
C GLN A 507 3.01 14.35 -33.95
N LEU A 508 2.73 13.28 -33.21
CA LEU A 508 3.32 13.03 -31.88
C LEU A 508 4.80 12.66 -32.03
N VAL A 509 5.64 13.40 -31.33
CA VAL A 509 7.09 13.15 -31.25
C VAL A 509 7.39 12.42 -29.94
N GLU A 510 8.17 11.36 -30.03
CA GLU A 510 8.77 10.69 -28.86
C GLU A 510 10.21 11.19 -28.70
N HIS A 511 10.56 11.62 -27.54
CA HIS A 511 11.88 12.13 -27.19
C HIS A 511 12.65 11.16 -26.30
#